data_c7c72fe19aed4d56842d185cc3eb146c
#
_entry.id   c7c72fe19aed4d56842d185cc3eb146c
#
_cell.length_a   1.000
_cell.length_b   1.000
_cell.length_c   1.000
_cell.angle_alpha   90.00
_cell.angle_beta   90.00
_cell.angle_gamma   90.00
#
_symmetry.space_group_name_H-M   'P 1'
#
loop_
_entity.id
_entity.type
_entity.pdbx_description
1 polymer ?
#
loop_
_entity_poly.entity_id
_entity_poly.type
_entity_poly.pdbx_seq_one_letter_code
_entity_poly.pdbx_strand_id
1 'polypeptide(L)'
;VLFPPTRSERKTPATLSTGFRPPTLVLLPLLRESLEEYAEREAIKALSGAGTREAFADWLDCPPSLRRSKLLALARRRWERKLQAARRRLEAPAATWPEVCHQVAMEILGYRRNRVPMANLAQRHPLAEVADEGGDVEALYEEEAASWKLGAVRPQNHPRARLAQYLRLVEKRPDWPARLAASEPFPAEKENQLRKALKLSELKRFLAEDVLASQVGGTRFDTLVADGFLPLLAARSGKDLFSHWRHWYPGDAPPQLKTFLKEIELIAPDGPEPCSNGLLQGGLQHFIERESP
;
A
#
# COMPACT_ATOMS: atom_id res chain seq x y z
N VAL A 1 14.80 -17.33 13.18
CA VAL A 1 15.34 -16.15 12.48
C VAL A 1 14.61 -16.04 11.15
N LEU A 2 13.91 -14.94 10.94
CA LEU A 2 13.21 -14.65 9.69
C LEU A 2 14.20 -13.94 8.76
N PHE A 3 14.56 -14.59 7.68
CA PHE A 3 15.35 -13.98 6.62
C PHE A 3 14.43 -13.53 5.49
N PRO A 4 14.59 -12.33 4.92
CA PRO A 4 13.92 -11.96 3.70
C PRO A 4 14.33 -12.94 2.58
N PRO A 5 13.48 -13.19 1.59
CA PRO A 5 13.83 -13.97 0.41
C PRO A 5 14.77 -13.14 -0.47
N THR A 6 15.95 -12.88 0.03
CA THR A 6 17.03 -12.40 -0.80
C THR A 6 17.67 -13.63 -1.42
N ARG A 7 18.19 -13.47 -2.61
CA ARG A 7 19.11 -14.37 -3.33
C ARG A 7 20.23 -14.96 -2.48
N SER A 8 20.20 -14.89 -1.22
CA SER A 8 21.25 -15.49 -0.47
C SER A 8 20.87 -16.92 -0.18
N GLU A 9 21.28 -17.61 -0.94
CA GLU A 9 22.08 -18.81 -0.67
C GLU A 9 23.07 -18.65 0.50
N ARG A 10 23.14 -17.63 1.15
CA ARG A 10 23.77 -17.45 2.46
C ARG A 10 22.94 -18.12 3.55
N LYS A 11 22.74 -19.33 3.29
CA LYS A 11 22.51 -20.35 4.27
C LYS A 11 23.86 -20.63 4.92
N THR A 12 24.26 -19.77 5.81
CA THR A 12 25.20 -20.22 6.84
C THR A 12 24.33 -21.00 7.81
N PRO A 13 24.29 -22.33 7.69
CA PRO A 13 23.52 -23.10 8.63
C PRO A 13 24.11 -22.84 10.00
N ALA A 14 23.25 -22.51 10.96
CA ALA A 14 23.69 -22.45 12.33
C ALA A 14 24.32 -23.80 12.69
N THR A 15 25.57 -23.81 13.07
CA THR A 15 26.24 -25.02 13.55
C THR A 15 26.31 -24.91 15.06
N LEU A 16 25.70 -25.82 15.77
CA LEU A 16 25.80 -25.89 17.22
C LEU A 16 27.24 -26.24 17.63
N SER A 17 27.60 -25.96 18.87
CA SER A 17 28.92 -26.30 19.43
C SER A 17 29.24 -27.80 19.35
N THR A 18 28.24 -28.64 19.20
CA THR A 18 28.32 -30.09 18.96
C THR A 18 28.61 -30.49 17.52
N GLY A 19 28.76 -29.51 16.60
CA GLY A 19 28.90 -29.78 15.17
C GLY A 19 27.58 -30.14 14.46
N PHE A 20 26.47 -30.27 15.18
CA PHE A 20 25.17 -30.58 14.61
C PHE A 20 24.62 -29.36 13.84
N ARG A 21 24.11 -29.61 12.64
CA ARG A 21 23.45 -28.62 11.80
C ARG A 21 21.94 -28.84 11.87
N PRO A 22 21.19 -28.04 12.63
CA PRO A 22 19.74 -28.18 12.69
C PRO A 22 19.11 -27.88 11.31
N PRO A 23 18.01 -28.52 10.97
CA PRO A 23 17.29 -28.22 9.75
C PRO A 23 16.83 -26.75 9.76
N THR A 24 16.99 -26.07 8.62
CA THR A 24 16.60 -24.67 8.48
C THR A 24 15.26 -24.61 7.77
N LEU A 25 14.25 -24.05 8.42
CA LEU A 25 12.95 -23.77 7.83
C LEU A 25 12.90 -22.30 7.44
N VAL A 26 12.70 -22.03 6.15
CA VAL A 26 12.45 -20.67 5.66
C VAL A 26 10.97 -20.38 5.82
N LEU A 27 10.62 -19.55 6.80
CA LEU A 27 9.23 -19.26 7.15
C LEU A 27 8.57 -18.22 6.23
N LEU A 28 9.36 -17.34 5.63
CA LEU A 28 8.84 -16.20 4.88
C LEU A 28 7.90 -16.59 3.73
N PRO A 29 8.21 -17.61 2.90
CA PRO A 29 7.30 -18.10 1.87
C PRO A 29 6.05 -18.80 2.41
N LEU A 30 6.06 -19.18 3.70
CA LEU A 30 4.96 -19.86 4.37
C LEU A 30 4.03 -18.89 5.10
N LEU A 31 4.39 -17.62 5.16
CA LEU A 31 3.54 -16.60 5.77
C LEU A 31 2.34 -16.32 4.86
N ARG A 32 1.15 -16.34 5.46
CA ARG A 32 -0.13 -16.03 4.78
C ARG A 32 -0.34 -14.54 4.49
N GLU A 33 0.58 -13.71 4.91
CA GLU A 33 0.59 -12.26 4.72
C GLU A 33 2.04 -11.76 4.72
N SER A 34 2.31 -10.62 4.09
CA SER A 34 3.63 -10.01 4.14
C SER A 34 3.98 -9.55 5.57
N LEU A 35 5.29 -9.51 5.89
CA LEU A 35 5.73 -8.98 7.20
C LEU A 35 5.27 -7.54 7.42
N GLU A 36 5.18 -6.76 6.35
CA GLU A 36 4.71 -5.37 6.42
C GLU A 36 3.22 -5.31 6.78
N GLU A 37 2.39 -6.17 6.21
CA GLU A 37 0.97 -6.28 6.57
C GLU A 37 0.78 -6.77 8.00
N TYR A 38 1.59 -7.74 8.42
CA TYR A 38 1.60 -8.20 9.80
C TYR A 38 1.94 -7.06 10.76
N ALA A 39 3.04 -6.35 10.52
CA ALA A 39 3.48 -5.23 11.35
C ALA A 39 2.43 -4.09 11.37
N GLU A 40 1.82 -3.78 10.21
CA GLU A 40 0.73 -2.81 10.14
C GLU A 40 -0.48 -3.23 10.95
N ARG A 41 -0.84 -4.49 10.91
CA ARG A 41 -1.97 -5.03 11.67
C ARG A 41 -1.69 -4.97 13.18
N GLU A 42 -0.51 -5.37 13.63
CA GLU A 42 -0.14 -5.30 15.05
C GLU A 42 -0.07 -3.85 15.53
N ALA A 43 0.48 -2.94 14.73
CA ALA A 43 0.47 -1.50 15.03
C ALA A 43 -0.95 -0.94 15.17
N ILE A 44 -1.89 -1.36 14.34
CA ILE A 44 -3.30 -0.95 14.44
C ILE A 44 -3.97 -1.53 15.69
N LYS A 45 -3.62 -2.75 16.10
CA LYS A 45 -4.10 -3.32 17.36
C LYS A 45 -3.57 -2.56 18.57
N ALA A 46 -2.27 -2.23 18.56
CA ALA A 46 -1.65 -1.43 19.61
C ALA A 46 -2.32 -0.06 19.76
N LEU A 47 -2.68 0.59 18.64
CA LEU A 47 -3.46 1.83 18.63
C LEU A 47 -4.83 1.70 19.32
N SER A 48 -5.39 0.50 19.41
CA SER A 48 -6.69 0.24 20.01
C SER A 48 -6.60 -0.11 21.50
N GLY A 49 -5.39 -0.28 22.03
CA GLY A 49 -5.13 -0.67 23.42
C GLY A 49 -4.91 0.51 24.38
N ALA A 50 -4.81 0.21 25.68
CA ALA A 50 -4.63 1.19 26.77
C ALA A 50 -3.28 1.96 26.70
N GLY A 51 -2.27 1.43 25.96
CA GLY A 51 -0.95 2.08 25.78
C GLY A 51 -0.97 3.31 24.87
N THR A 52 -2.12 3.68 24.33
CA THR A 52 -2.27 4.82 23.43
C THR A 52 -1.86 6.15 24.10
N ARG A 53 -2.17 6.33 25.38
CA ARG A 53 -1.83 7.55 26.13
C ARG A 53 -0.31 7.73 26.31
N GLU A 54 0.42 6.67 26.59
CA GLU A 54 1.88 6.71 26.72
C GLU A 54 2.55 6.97 25.37
N ALA A 55 2.00 6.37 24.30
CA ALA A 55 2.47 6.64 22.95
C ALA A 55 2.27 8.11 22.51
N PHE A 56 1.26 8.79 23.08
CA PHE A 56 1.01 10.21 22.84
C PHE A 56 1.90 11.13 23.68
N ALA A 57 2.25 10.74 24.90
CA ALA A 57 3.05 11.57 25.79
C ALA A 57 4.36 12.01 25.13
N ASP A 58 5.10 11.08 24.55
CA ASP A 58 6.37 11.35 23.85
C ASP A 58 6.23 12.37 22.69
N TRP A 59 5.02 12.44 22.08
CA TRP A 59 4.74 13.39 21.01
C TRP A 59 4.31 14.76 21.56
N LEU A 60 3.56 14.77 22.65
CA LEU A 60 3.11 16.02 23.29
C LEU A 60 4.25 16.78 23.92
N ASP A 61 5.27 16.08 24.45
CA ASP A 61 6.50 16.68 24.98
C ASP A 61 7.40 17.25 23.88
N CYS A 62 7.17 16.87 22.61
CA CYS A 62 7.94 17.36 21.50
C CYS A 62 7.36 18.72 21.00
N PRO A 63 8.19 19.73 20.73
CA PRO A 63 7.72 20.97 20.12
C PRO A 63 6.90 20.76 18.84
N PRO A 64 5.78 21.47 18.63
CA PRO A 64 4.90 21.27 17.46
C PRO A 64 5.63 21.31 16.11
N SER A 65 6.62 22.17 15.95
CA SER A 65 7.45 22.26 14.75
C SER A 65 8.25 20.99 14.46
N LEU A 66 8.71 20.30 15.51
CA LEU A 66 9.44 19.04 15.39
C LEU A 66 8.52 17.84 15.14
N ARG A 67 7.27 17.86 15.65
CA ARG A 67 6.30 16.78 15.43
C ARG A 67 6.08 16.53 13.95
N ARG A 68 5.85 17.62 13.20
CA ARG A 68 5.67 17.56 11.75
C ARG A 68 6.89 16.96 11.04
N SER A 69 8.08 17.46 11.36
CA SER A 69 9.32 16.97 10.74
C SER A 69 9.57 15.49 11.02
N LYS A 70 9.32 15.04 12.25
CA LYS A 70 9.41 13.62 12.63
C LYS A 70 8.44 12.75 11.82
N LEU A 71 7.16 13.16 11.71
CA LEU A 71 6.18 12.42 10.91
C LEU A 71 6.57 12.34 9.45
N LEU A 72 7.07 13.42 8.88
CA LEU A 72 7.48 13.44 7.48
C LEU A 72 8.72 12.57 7.24
N ALA A 73 9.65 12.51 8.19
CA ALA A 73 10.78 11.59 8.10
C ALA A 73 10.33 10.12 8.12
N LEU A 74 9.35 9.79 8.97
CA LEU A 74 8.74 8.46 9.03
C LEU A 74 7.96 8.14 7.74
N ALA A 75 7.24 9.13 7.19
CA ALA A 75 6.56 9.01 5.92
C ALA A 75 7.54 8.73 4.76
N ARG A 76 8.70 9.39 4.76
CA ARG A 76 9.75 9.15 3.76
C ARG A 76 10.27 7.72 3.82
N ARG A 77 10.55 7.20 5.02
CA ARG A 77 10.95 5.78 5.18
C ARG A 77 9.90 4.81 4.64
N ARG A 78 8.61 5.10 4.90
CA ARG A 78 7.52 4.26 4.38
C ARG A 78 7.40 4.36 2.86
N TRP A 79 7.55 5.54 2.28
CA TRP A 79 7.61 5.74 0.84
C TRP A 79 8.73 4.92 0.20
N GLU A 80 9.93 4.98 0.75
CA GLU A 80 11.10 4.24 0.25
C GLU A 80 10.87 2.74 0.25
N ARG A 81 10.22 2.19 1.29
CA ARG A 81 9.84 0.77 1.32
C ARG A 81 8.84 0.42 0.21
N LYS A 82 7.81 1.25 0.01
CA LYS A 82 6.84 1.05 -1.08
C LYS A 82 7.49 1.13 -2.46
N LEU A 83 8.38 2.08 -2.64
CA LEU A 83 9.15 2.23 -3.87
C LEU A 83 10.04 1.02 -4.14
N GLN A 84 10.74 0.52 -3.13
CA GLN A 84 11.55 -0.70 -3.25
C GLN A 84 10.69 -1.94 -3.55
N ALA A 85 9.52 -2.06 -2.95
CA ALA A 85 8.59 -3.15 -3.24
C ALA A 85 8.09 -3.07 -4.69
N ALA A 86 7.77 -1.89 -5.19
CA ALA A 86 7.38 -1.67 -6.59
C ALA A 86 8.51 -2.02 -7.57
N ARG A 87 9.75 -1.62 -7.27
CA ARG A 87 10.94 -1.98 -8.07
C ARG A 87 11.13 -3.48 -8.15
N ARG A 88 11.10 -4.18 -7.00
CA ARG A 88 11.23 -5.65 -6.99
C ARG A 88 10.18 -6.36 -7.83
N ARG A 89 8.94 -5.85 -7.87
CA ARG A 89 7.88 -6.42 -8.71
C ARG A 89 8.15 -6.21 -10.19
N LEU A 90 8.63 -5.01 -10.56
CA LEU A 90 8.96 -4.69 -11.97
C LEU A 90 10.23 -5.39 -12.46
N GLU A 91 11.16 -5.69 -11.56
CA GLU A 91 12.43 -6.39 -11.84
C GLU A 91 12.30 -7.93 -11.75
N ALA A 92 11.15 -8.44 -11.37
CA ALA A 92 10.94 -9.89 -11.26
C ALA A 92 11.04 -10.56 -12.64
N PRO A 93 11.57 -11.79 -12.74
CA PRO A 93 11.63 -12.53 -13.99
C PRO A 93 10.27 -12.62 -14.66
N ALA A 94 10.21 -12.38 -15.97
CA ALA A 94 9.00 -12.35 -16.78
C ALA A 94 7.93 -11.31 -16.38
N ALA A 95 8.24 -10.38 -15.48
CA ALA A 95 7.32 -9.32 -15.13
C ALA A 95 7.10 -8.37 -16.30
N THR A 96 5.85 -8.12 -16.65
CA THR A 96 5.47 -7.08 -17.60
C THR A 96 4.72 -5.97 -16.86
N TRP A 97 4.78 -4.76 -17.39
CA TRP A 97 4.07 -3.64 -16.79
C TRP A 97 2.56 -3.88 -16.60
N PRO A 98 1.82 -4.40 -17.61
CA PRO A 98 0.41 -4.71 -17.44
C PRO A 98 0.13 -5.69 -16.31
N GLU A 99 0.89 -6.79 -16.24
CA GLU A 99 0.70 -7.81 -15.21
C GLU A 99 1.04 -7.32 -13.80
N VAL A 100 2.10 -6.53 -13.66
CA VAL A 100 2.43 -5.93 -12.35
C VAL A 100 1.33 -4.97 -11.91
N CYS A 101 0.81 -4.15 -12.80
CA CYS A 101 -0.32 -3.27 -12.52
C CYS A 101 -1.57 -4.06 -12.12
N HIS A 102 -1.89 -5.13 -12.87
CA HIS A 102 -3.01 -6.03 -12.61
C HIS A 102 -2.93 -6.63 -11.20
N GLN A 103 -1.80 -7.26 -10.88
CA GLN A 103 -1.58 -7.88 -9.57
C GLN A 103 -1.68 -6.87 -8.43
N VAL A 104 -1.06 -5.69 -8.58
CA VAL A 104 -1.11 -4.64 -7.55
C VAL A 104 -2.52 -4.09 -7.37
N ALA A 105 -3.26 -3.89 -8.45
CA ALA A 105 -4.63 -3.40 -8.37
C ALA A 105 -5.56 -4.41 -7.68
N MET A 106 -5.51 -5.67 -8.09
CA MET A 106 -6.29 -6.75 -7.49
C MET A 106 -5.95 -6.90 -6.00
N GLU A 107 -4.68 -6.98 -5.65
CA GLU A 107 -4.22 -7.06 -4.26
C GLU A 107 -4.79 -5.93 -3.40
N ILE A 108 -4.69 -4.67 -3.85
CA ILE A 108 -5.19 -3.52 -3.10
C ILE A 108 -6.72 -3.53 -3.01
N LEU A 109 -7.41 -3.94 -4.05
CA LEU A 109 -8.88 -4.08 -4.03
C LEU A 109 -9.35 -5.15 -3.06
N GLY A 110 -8.53 -6.18 -2.76
CA GLY A 110 -8.80 -7.19 -1.74
C GLY A 110 -8.94 -6.64 -0.32
N TYR A 111 -8.61 -5.37 -0.10
CA TYR A 111 -8.61 -4.76 1.22
C TYR A 111 -7.66 -5.50 2.19
N ARG A 112 -7.59 -5.09 3.45
CA ARG A 112 -6.62 -5.62 4.43
C ARG A 112 -6.65 -7.14 4.62
N ARG A 113 -7.82 -7.77 4.47
CA ARG A 113 -8.02 -9.18 4.82
C ARG A 113 -7.95 -10.13 3.63
N ASN A 114 -8.21 -9.61 2.43
CA ASN A 114 -8.34 -10.42 1.23
C ASN A 114 -7.33 -10.05 0.14
N ARG A 115 -6.21 -9.41 0.52
CA ARG A 115 -5.13 -9.10 -0.42
C ARG A 115 -4.54 -10.35 -1.04
N VAL A 116 -4.22 -11.34 -0.21
CA VAL A 116 -3.59 -12.59 -0.67
C VAL A 116 -4.47 -13.35 -1.65
N PRO A 117 -5.74 -13.68 -1.34
CA PRO A 117 -6.58 -14.39 -2.31
C PRO A 117 -6.80 -13.58 -3.61
N MET A 118 -6.94 -12.25 -3.54
CA MET A 118 -7.02 -11.42 -4.74
C MET A 118 -5.71 -11.43 -5.56
N ALA A 119 -4.55 -11.43 -4.91
CA ALA A 119 -3.26 -11.53 -5.58
C ALA A 119 -3.06 -12.92 -6.24
N ASN A 120 -3.51 -13.98 -5.57
CA ASN A 120 -3.49 -15.34 -6.13
C ASN A 120 -4.34 -15.43 -7.40
N LEU A 121 -5.54 -14.87 -7.39
CA LEU A 121 -6.38 -14.81 -8.58
C LEU A 121 -5.69 -14.06 -9.72
N ALA A 122 -5.09 -12.90 -9.44
CA ALA A 122 -4.38 -12.13 -10.44
C ALA A 122 -3.14 -12.85 -11.03
N GLN A 123 -2.54 -13.77 -10.28
CA GLN A 123 -1.45 -14.60 -10.80
C GLN A 123 -1.93 -15.74 -11.69
N ARG A 124 -3.12 -16.29 -11.40
CA ARG A 124 -3.69 -17.41 -12.19
C ARG A 124 -4.44 -16.94 -13.43
N HIS A 125 -4.96 -15.73 -13.39
CA HIS A 125 -5.74 -15.11 -14.46
C HIS A 125 -5.04 -13.86 -14.97
N PRO A 126 -4.10 -13.96 -15.92
CA PRO A 126 -3.41 -12.84 -16.51
C PRO A 126 -4.36 -11.78 -17.06
N LEU A 127 -3.94 -10.50 -17.03
CA LEU A 127 -4.77 -9.41 -17.49
C LEU A 127 -5.27 -9.59 -18.94
N ALA A 128 -4.43 -10.12 -19.82
CA ALA A 128 -4.78 -10.35 -21.22
C ALA A 128 -5.95 -11.34 -21.33
N GLU A 129 -5.92 -12.45 -20.60
CA GLU A 129 -7.01 -13.43 -20.59
C GLU A 129 -8.32 -12.82 -20.06
N VAL A 130 -8.23 -12.09 -18.94
CA VAL A 130 -9.39 -11.41 -18.38
C VAL A 130 -9.96 -10.36 -19.34
N ALA A 131 -9.11 -9.71 -20.14
CA ALA A 131 -9.54 -8.72 -21.12
C ALA A 131 -10.19 -9.33 -22.35
N ASP A 132 -9.71 -10.47 -22.81
CA ASP A 132 -10.16 -11.13 -24.04
C ASP A 132 -11.39 -12.02 -23.81
N GLU A 133 -11.38 -12.78 -22.72
CA GLU A 133 -12.40 -13.79 -22.42
C GLU A 133 -13.49 -13.27 -21.46
N GLY A 134 -13.21 -12.15 -20.80
CA GLY A 134 -13.99 -11.69 -19.67
C GLY A 134 -13.70 -12.50 -18.41
N GLY A 135 -14.41 -12.20 -17.33
CA GLY A 135 -14.27 -12.92 -16.07
C GLY A 135 -15.64 -13.20 -15.46
N ASP A 136 -15.82 -14.42 -14.95
CA ASP A 136 -16.98 -14.77 -14.14
C ASP A 136 -16.66 -14.53 -12.66
N VAL A 137 -17.42 -13.60 -12.05
CA VAL A 137 -17.26 -13.23 -10.64
C VAL A 137 -17.43 -14.44 -9.71
N GLU A 138 -18.40 -15.30 -9.98
CA GLU A 138 -18.69 -16.43 -9.12
C GLU A 138 -17.63 -17.52 -9.28
N ALA A 139 -17.18 -17.81 -10.50
CA ALA A 139 -16.09 -18.74 -10.73
C ALA A 139 -14.81 -18.30 -10.01
N LEU A 140 -14.39 -17.02 -10.20
CA LEU A 140 -13.21 -16.47 -9.51
C LEU A 140 -13.39 -16.48 -7.99
N TYR A 141 -14.59 -16.21 -7.50
CA TYR A 141 -14.86 -16.22 -6.06
C TYR A 141 -14.73 -17.63 -5.48
N GLU A 142 -15.27 -18.63 -6.16
CA GLU A 142 -15.23 -20.03 -5.69
C GLU A 142 -13.80 -20.60 -5.71
N GLU A 143 -12.93 -20.18 -6.62
CA GLU A 143 -11.53 -20.61 -6.63
C GLU A 143 -10.78 -20.30 -5.32
N GLU A 144 -11.14 -19.25 -4.64
CA GLU A 144 -10.53 -18.84 -3.36
C GLU A 144 -11.49 -19.00 -2.18
N ALA A 145 -12.57 -19.79 -2.31
CA ALA A 145 -13.64 -19.92 -1.32
C ALA A 145 -13.13 -20.18 0.10
N ALA A 146 -12.11 -21.04 0.26
CA ALA A 146 -11.50 -21.36 1.54
C ALA A 146 -10.60 -20.24 2.12
N SER A 147 -10.18 -19.29 1.29
CA SER A 147 -9.21 -18.25 1.63
C SER A 147 -9.87 -16.93 2.05
N TRP A 148 -11.13 -16.70 1.68
CA TRP A 148 -11.82 -15.44 1.98
C TRP A 148 -12.06 -15.24 3.46
N LYS A 149 -11.66 -14.09 3.95
CA LYS A 149 -11.91 -13.65 5.33
C LYS A 149 -13.09 -12.67 5.34
N LEU A 150 -14.29 -13.17 5.58
CA LEU A 150 -15.55 -12.42 5.44
C LEU A 150 -16.00 -11.76 6.75
N GLY A 151 -15.45 -12.13 7.90
CA GLY A 151 -15.85 -11.59 9.21
C GLY A 151 -15.68 -10.06 9.26
N ALA A 152 -16.76 -9.35 9.61
CA ALA A 152 -16.81 -7.88 9.72
C ALA A 152 -16.43 -7.12 8.43
N VAL A 153 -16.62 -7.71 7.26
CA VAL A 153 -16.44 -7.06 5.98
C VAL A 153 -17.72 -6.29 5.61
N ARG A 154 -17.57 -4.99 5.32
CA ARG A 154 -18.69 -4.19 4.83
C ARG A 154 -19.12 -4.69 3.45
N PRO A 155 -20.41 -4.64 3.07
CA PRO A 155 -20.90 -5.15 1.77
C PRO A 155 -20.11 -4.64 0.57
N GLN A 156 -19.79 -3.37 0.55
CA GLN A 156 -18.98 -2.74 -0.52
C GLN A 156 -17.53 -3.26 -0.60
N ASN A 157 -17.02 -3.90 0.44
CA ASN A 157 -15.68 -4.50 0.50
C ASN A 157 -15.72 -6.02 0.38
N HIS A 158 -16.89 -6.60 0.15
CA HIS A 158 -17.03 -8.03 -0.07
C HIS A 158 -16.24 -8.45 -1.33
N PRO A 159 -15.51 -9.57 -1.32
CA PRO A 159 -14.70 -10.00 -2.46
C PRO A 159 -15.47 -10.05 -3.78
N ARG A 160 -16.70 -10.58 -3.80
CA ARG A 160 -17.55 -10.56 -5.02
C ARG A 160 -17.76 -9.15 -5.57
N ALA A 161 -18.05 -8.19 -4.69
CA ALA A 161 -18.23 -6.79 -5.11
C ALA A 161 -16.94 -6.19 -5.68
N ARG A 162 -15.79 -6.56 -5.12
CA ARG A 162 -14.48 -6.08 -5.60
C ARG A 162 -14.06 -6.77 -6.90
N LEU A 163 -14.30 -8.06 -7.04
CA LEU A 163 -14.11 -8.78 -8.30
C LEU A 163 -14.96 -8.17 -9.39
N ALA A 164 -16.28 -8.03 -9.16
CA ALA A 164 -17.19 -7.40 -10.12
C ALA A 164 -16.75 -5.96 -10.48
N GLN A 165 -16.24 -5.20 -9.53
CA GLN A 165 -15.71 -3.86 -9.76
C GLN A 165 -14.49 -3.89 -10.68
N TYR A 166 -13.55 -4.81 -10.42
CA TYR A 166 -12.35 -4.95 -11.21
C TYR A 166 -12.64 -5.45 -12.63
N LEU A 167 -13.46 -6.47 -12.77
CA LEU A 167 -13.86 -6.99 -14.09
C LEU A 167 -14.51 -5.92 -14.96
N ARG A 168 -15.41 -5.11 -14.38
CA ARG A 168 -15.99 -3.95 -15.11
C ARG A 168 -14.93 -2.91 -15.51
N LEU A 169 -13.88 -2.73 -14.73
CA LEU A 169 -12.76 -1.87 -15.12
C LEU A 169 -12.07 -2.44 -16.36
N VAL A 170 -11.70 -3.73 -16.33
CA VAL A 170 -11.01 -4.39 -17.45
C VAL A 170 -11.88 -4.40 -18.71
N GLU A 171 -13.16 -4.69 -18.59
CA GLU A 171 -14.12 -4.62 -19.71
C GLU A 171 -14.17 -3.23 -20.35
N LYS A 172 -14.23 -2.17 -19.55
CA LYS A 172 -14.31 -0.78 -20.05
C LYS A 172 -12.97 -0.19 -20.49
N ARG A 173 -11.91 -0.67 -19.94
CA ARG A 173 -10.53 -0.16 -20.12
C ARG A 173 -9.52 -1.29 -20.08
N PRO A 174 -9.49 -2.19 -21.06
CA PRO A 174 -8.50 -3.27 -21.08
C PRO A 174 -7.07 -2.73 -21.13
N ASP A 175 -6.89 -1.55 -21.69
CA ASP A 175 -5.62 -0.83 -21.81
C ASP A 175 -5.26 0.08 -20.61
N TRP A 176 -5.96 -0.04 -19.48
CA TRP A 176 -5.76 0.85 -18.33
C TRP A 176 -4.30 0.89 -17.82
N PRO A 177 -3.49 -0.20 -17.85
CA PRO A 177 -2.08 -0.11 -17.46
C PRO A 177 -1.25 0.74 -18.43
N ALA A 178 -1.55 0.69 -19.71
CA ALA A 178 -0.88 1.54 -20.71
C ALA A 178 -1.23 3.02 -20.50
N ARG A 179 -2.48 3.32 -20.18
CA ARG A 179 -2.92 4.68 -19.80
C ARG A 179 -2.26 5.16 -18.52
N LEU A 180 -2.13 4.28 -17.53
CA LEU A 180 -1.39 4.59 -16.31
C LEU A 180 0.07 4.91 -16.63
N ALA A 181 0.71 4.13 -17.51
CA ALA A 181 2.08 4.37 -17.92
C ALA A 181 2.26 5.70 -18.68
N ALA A 182 1.24 6.12 -19.42
CA ALA A 182 1.23 7.39 -20.14
C ALA A 182 0.89 8.59 -19.23
N SER A 183 0.42 8.36 -17.98
CA SER A 183 0.25 9.44 -17.02
C SER A 183 1.61 9.98 -16.64
N GLU A 184 1.84 11.25 -16.92
CA GLU A 184 3.01 11.95 -16.42
C GLU A 184 2.62 12.74 -15.17
N PRO A 185 2.98 12.26 -13.98
CA PRO A 185 2.83 13.06 -12.78
C PRO A 185 3.66 14.33 -12.95
N PHE A 186 3.08 15.45 -12.60
CA PHE A 186 3.78 16.71 -12.72
C PHE A 186 5.03 16.69 -11.84
N PRO A 187 6.19 17.13 -12.34
CA PRO A 187 7.41 17.16 -11.55
C PRO A 187 7.24 18.07 -10.33
N ALA A 188 7.64 17.58 -9.18
CA ALA A 188 7.73 18.41 -7.98
C ALA A 188 9.00 19.26 -8.09
N GLU A 189 8.85 20.55 -8.31
CA GLU A 189 10.01 21.47 -8.38
C GLU A 189 10.65 21.67 -7.01
N LYS A 190 9.87 21.58 -5.92
CA LYS A 190 10.33 21.76 -4.53
C LYS A 190 9.58 20.81 -3.58
N GLU A 191 10.28 20.34 -2.56
CA GLU A 191 9.75 19.39 -1.56
C GLU A 191 8.55 19.92 -0.76
N ASN A 192 8.35 21.22 -0.70
CA ASN A 192 7.30 21.90 0.07
C ASN A 192 6.13 22.44 -0.76
N GLN A 193 5.93 21.92 -1.98
CA GLN A 193 4.82 22.40 -2.81
C GLN A 193 3.46 21.91 -2.31
N LEU A 194 2.49 22.84 -2.31
CA LEU A 194 1.11 22.56 -1.96
C LEU A 194 0.41 21.73 -3.04
N ARG A 195 -0.69 21.04 -2.67
CA ARG A 195 -1.51 20.23 -3.60
C ARG A 195 -1.84 20.93 -4.91
N LYS A 196 -2.09 22.23 -4.88
CA LYS A 196 -2.40 23.04 -6.07
C LYS A 196 -1.21 23.13 -7.03
N ALA A 197 -0.01 23.38 -6.51
CA ALA A 197 1.21 23.45 -7.33
C ALA A 197 1.56 22.09 -7.96
N LEU A 198 1.26 20.98 -7.27
CA LEU A 198 1.41 19.61 -7.77
C LEU A 198 0.27 19.18 -8.70
N LYS A 199 -0.74 20.01 -8.92
CA LYS A 199 -1.92 19.72 -9.77
C LYS A 199 -2.61 18.38 -9.42
N LEU A 200 -2.64 18.03 -8.13
CA LEU A 200 -3.14 16.72 -7.67
C LEU A 200 -4.62 16.50 -8.03
N SER A 201 -5.42 17.55 -8.10
CA SER A 201 -6.83 17.43 -8.50
C SER A 201 -6.98 17.03 -9.97
N GLU A 202 -6.13 17.57 -10.85
CA GLU A 202 -6.09 17.20 -12.26
C GLU A 202 -5.62 15.75 -12.44
N LEU A 203 -4.54 15.37 -11.75
CA LEU A 203 -4.04 14.00 -11.73
C LEU A 203 -5.09 13.04 -11.18
N LYS A 204 -5.80 13.41 -10.11
CA LYS A 204 -6.86 12.59 -9.52
C LYS A 204 -7.99 12.34 -10.52
N ARG A 205 -8.43 13.38 -11.22
CA ARG A 205 -9.46 13.27 -12.26
C ARG A 205 -9.01 12.36 -13.38
N PHE A 206 -7.82 12.58 -13.93
CA PHE A 206 -7.26 11.75 -14.99
C PHE A 206 -7.19 10.27 -14.59
N LEU A 207 -6.64 9.97 -13.41
CA LEU A 207 -6.56 8.58 -12.92
C LEU A 207 -7.94 7.95 -12.70
N ALA A 208 -8.91 8.73 -12.25
CA ALA A 208 -10.27 8.22 -12.03
C ALA A 208 -11.02 7.96 -13.34
N GLU A 209 -11.00 8.92 -14.26
CA GLU A 209 -11.84 8.91 -15.47
C GLU A 209 -11.16 8.19 -16.63
N ASP A 210 -9.89 8.56 -16.93
CA ASP A 210 -9.21 8.06 -18.12
C ASP A 210 -8.52 6.72 -17.88
N VAL A 211 -7.97 6.49 -16.69
CA VAL A 211 -7.31 5.23 -16.37
C VAL A 211 -8.31 4.21 -15.83
N LEU A 212 -9.09 4.55 -14.81
CA LEU A 212 -9.98 3.60 -14.13
C LEU A 212 -11.45 3.64 -14.59
N ALA A 213 -11.78 4.41 -15.64
CA ALA A 213 -13.13 4.55 -16.18
C ALA A 213 -14.19 4.80 -15.09
N SER A 214 -13.83 5.52 -14.03
CA SER A 214 -14.65 5.79 -12.84
C SER A 214 -15.18 4.53 -12.12
N GLN A 215 -14.56 3.37 -12.35
CA GLN A 215 -15.01 2.12 -11.71
C GLN A 215 -14.55 2.01 -10.25
N VAL A 216 -13.46 2.65 -9.87
CA VAL A 216 -12.96 2.65 -8.48
C VAL A 216 -13.07 4.05 -7.91
N GLY A 217 -13.75 4.20 -6.77
CA GLY A 217 -13.98 5.49 -6.15
C GLY A 217 -13.73 5.52 -4.64
N GLY A 218 -13.93 6.69 -4.04
CA GLY A 218 -13.79 6.92 -2.60
C GLY A 218 -12.38 6.68 -2.08
N THR A 219 -12.30 6.35 -0.78
CA THR A 219 -11.00 6.10 -0.12
C THR A 219 -10.25 4.90 -0.72
N ARG A 220 -10.95 3.98 -1.39
CA ARG A 220 -10.33 2.85 -2.08
C ARG A 220 -9.53 3.29 -3.29
N PHE A 221 -10.04 4.23 -4.06
CA PHE A 221 -9.29 4.87 -5.12
C PHE A 221 -8.03 5.55 -4.59
N ASP A 222 -8.17 6.35 -3.53
CA ASP A 222 -7.03 7.05 -2.95
C ASP A 222 -5.98 6.07 -2.39
N THR A 223 -6.39 4.94 -1.82
CA THR A 223 -5.49 3.85 -1.42
C THR A 223 -4.79 3.21 -2.60
N LEU A 224 -5.53 2.92 -3.69
CA LEU A 224 -4.95 2.32 -4.90
C LEU A 224 -3.88 3.23 -5.52
N VAL A 225 -4.14 4.52 -5.55
CA VAL A 225 -3.15 5.49 -6.06
C VAL A 225 -1.95 5.61 -5.12
N ALA A 226 -2.17 5.77 -3.82
CA ALA A 226 -1.08 5.97 -2.86
C ALA A 226 -0.23 4.72 -2.63
N ASP A 227 -0.85 3.55 -2.58
CA ASP A 227 -0.15 2.30 -2.25
C ASP A 227 0.30 1.52 -3.50
N GLY A 228 -0.30 1.78 -4.65
CA GLY A 228 -0.02 1.09 -5.91
C GLY A 228 0.56 2.00 -6.98
N PHE A 229 -0.25 2.91 -7.52
CA PHE A 229 0.09 3.62 -8.75
C PHE A 229 1.28 4.58 -8.62
N LEU A 230 1.32 5.42 -7.60
CA LEU A 230 2.45 6.34 -7.41
C LEU A 230 3.78 5.63 -7.16
N PRO A 231 3.87 4.58 -6.32
CA PRO A 231 5.09 3.77 -6.21
C PRO A 231 5.50 3.09 -7.53
N LEU A 232 4.55 2.53 -8.28
CA LEU A 232 4.83 1.89 -9.58
C LEU A 232 5.33 2.90 -10.61
N LEU A 233 4.69 4.06 -10.73
CA LEU A 233 5.09 5.14 -11.63
C LEU A 233 6.48 5.68 -11.28
N ALA A 234 6.78 5.87 -9.99
CA ALA A 234 8.09 6.29 -9.53
C ALA A 234 9.17 5.24 -9.84
N ALA A 235 8.87 3.95 -9.59
CA ALA A 235 9.79 2.86 -9.88
C ALA A 235 10.09 2.75 -11.38
N ARG A 236 9.06 2.87 -12.22
CA ARG A 236 9.17 2.81 -13.68
C ARG A 236 9.91 4.00 -14.28
N SER A 237 9.55 5.22 -13.85
CA SER A 237 10.09 6.45 -14.44
C SER A 237 11.43 6.90 -13.87
N GLY A 238 11.81 6.37 -12.69
CA GLY A 238 12.95 6.85 -11.92
C GLY A 238 12.76 8.25 -11.29
N LYS A 239 11.57 8.85 -11.43
CA LYS A 239 11.25 10.18 -10.88
C LYS A 239 10.94 10.08 -9.38
N ASP A 240 11.36 11.06 -8.58
CA ASP A 240 10.93 11.18 -7.18
C ASP A 240 9.50 11.75 -7.11
N LEU A 241 8.55 10.87 -6.85
CA LEU A 241 7.14 11.21 -6.68
C LEU A 241 6.72 11.35 -5.21
N PHE A 242 7.67 11.46 -4.28
CA PHE A 242 7.37 11.58 -2.85
C PHE A 242 6.46 12.76 -2.55
N SER A 243 6.66 13.91 -3.18
CA SER A 243 5.80 15.09 -2.97
C SER A 243 4.36 14.82 -3.42
N HIS A 244 4.14 14.15 -4.54
CA HIS A 244 2.80 13.74 -4.97
C HIS A 244 2.18 12.76 -3.98
N TRP A 245 2.90 11.74 -3.59
CA TRP A 245 2.46 10.72 -2.64
C TRP A 245 2.16 11.33 -1.25
N ARG A 246 3.04 12.17 -0.75
CA ARG A 246 2.91 12.82 0.56
C ARG A 246 1.66 13.69 0.63
N HIS A 247 1.42 14.49 -0.40
CA HIS A 247 0.28 15.40 -0.47
C HIS A 247 -0.99 14.78 -1.03
N TRP A 248 -0.94 13.50 -1.45
CA TRP A 248 -2.12 12.79 -1.92
C TRP A 248 -3.23 12.78 -0.88
N TYR A 249 -4.44 12.53 -1.35
CA TYR A 249 -5.60 12.39 -0.49
C TYR A 249 -5.44 11.16 0.41
N PRO A 250 -5.87 11.25 1.68
CA PRO A 250 -5.79 10.10 2.58
C PRO A 250 -6.72 8.98 2.11
N GLY A 251 -6.17 7.79 2.00
CA GLY A 251 -6.92 6.58 1.75
C GLY A 251 -7.61 6.06 3.01
N ASP A 252 -7.81 4.75 3.06
CA ASP A 252 -8.35 4.10 4.26
C ASP A 252 -7.34 4.17 5.41
N ALA A 253 -7.78 4.73 6.53
CA ALA A 253 -6.97 4.83 7.73
C ALA A 253 -7.76 4.44 8.97
N PRO A 254 -7.12 3.81 9.98
CA PRO A 254 -7.76 3.52 11.25
C PRO A 254 -8.27 4.80 11.91
N PRO A 255 -9.47 4.79 12.51
CA PRO A 255 -9.99 5.95 13.23
C PRO A 255 -9.04 6.45 14.32
N GLN A 256 -8.39 5.53 15.04
CA GLN A 256 -7.44 5.83 16.10
C GLN A 256 -6.24 6.64 15.60
N LEU A 257 -5.75 6.33 14.38
CA LEU A 257 -4.66 7.10 13.77
C LEU A 257 -5.09 8.54 13.44
N LYS A 258 -6.33 8.71 12.99
CA LYS A 258 -6.88 10.06 12.74
C LYS A 258 -7.01 10.86 14.04
N THR A 259 -7.46 10.21 15.12
CA THR A 259 -7.51 10.80 16.45
C THR A 259 -6.12 11.21 16.91
N PHE A 260 -5.14 10.31 16.80
CA PHE A 260 -3.73 10.62 17.10
C PHE A 260 -3.24 11.88 16.39
N LEU A 261 -3.38 11.93 15.04
CA LEU A 261 -2.91 13.06 14.26
C LEU A 261 -3.60 14.38 14.64
N LYS A 262 -4.85 14.32 15.10
CA LYS A 262 -5.59 15.49 15.59
C LYS A 262 -5.07 15.95 16.96
N GLU A 263 -4.79 15.01 17.85
CA GLU A 263 -4.36 15.31 19.22
C GLU A 263 -2.93 15.86 19.29
N ILE A 264 -2.04 15.44 18.38
CA ILE A 264 -0.67 15.96 18.35
C ILE A 264 -0.54 17.36 17.75
N GLU A 265 -1.66 18.00 17.39
CA GLU A 265 -1.73 19.39 16.94
C GLU A 265 -0.65 19.77 15.95
N LEU A 266 -0.74 19.24 14.73
CA LEU A 266 0.23 19.55 13.69
C LEU A 266 0.00 20.99 13.16
N ILE A 267 1.04 21.80 13.27
CA ILE A 267 1.03 23.18 12.77
C ILE A 267 2.01 23.30 11.60
N ALA A 268 1.49 23.67 10.44
CA ALA A 268 2.29 24.10 9.29
C ALA A 268 2.59 25.62 9.40
N PRO A 269 3.56 26.14 8.65
CA PRO A 269 3.85 27.60 8.64
C PRO A 269 2.63 28.47 8.35
N ASP A 270 1.68 27.95 7.58
CA ASP A 270 0.48 28.67 7.11
C ASP A 270 -0.78 28.34 7.93
N GLY A 271 -0.64 27.65 9.08
CA GLY A 271 -1.77 27.26 9.94
C GLY A 271 -1.90 25.74 10.12
N PRO A 272 -3.06 25.26 10.60
CA PRO A 272 -3.28 23.81 10.81
C PRO A 272 -3.09 23.03 9.51
N GLU A 273 -2.23 22.00 9.54
CA GLU A 273 -1.96 21.18 8.35
C GLU A 273 -3.13 20.24 8.06
N PRO A 274 -3.71 20.28 6.84
CA PRO A 274 -4.76 19.35 6.48
C PRO A 274 -4.22 17.91 6.45
N CYS A 275 -5.02 16.98 6.91
CA CYS A 275 -4.67 15.57 6.88
C CYS A 275 -4.32 15.13 5.44
N SER A 276 -3.10 14.66 5.24
CA SER A 276 -2.58 14.18 3.96
C SER A 276 -2.15 12.71 4.08
N ASN A 277 -1.96 12.05 2.93
CA ASN A 277 -1.45 10.68 2.93
C ASN A 277 -0.11 10.57 3.69
N GLY A 278 0.80 11.51 3.49
CA GLY A 278 2.10 11.50 4.17
C GLY A 278 1.99 11.54 5.69
N LEU A 279 1.12 12.36 6.24
CA LEU A 279 0.91 12.42 7.69
C LEU A 279 0.33 11.11 8.25
N LEU A 280 -0.67 10.54 7.56
CA LEU A 280 -1.24 9.24 7.94
C LEU A 280 -0.20 8.13 7.89
N GLN A 281 0.56 8.06 6.81
CA GLN A 281 1.57 7.03 6.63
C GLN A 281 2.75 7.20 7.59
N GLY A 282 3.13 8.43 7.91
CA GLY A 282 4.14 8.73 8.93
C GLY A 282 3.69 8.31 10.33
N GLY A 283 2.45 8.62 10.69
CA GLY A 283 1.87 8.15 11.94
C GLY A 283 1.80 6.63 12.02
N LEU A 284 1.34 5.96 10.97
CA LEU A 284 1.31 4.50 10.91
C LEU A 284 2.70 3.90 11.04
N GLN A 285 3.71 4.48 10.38
CA GLN A 285 5.10 4.05 10.48
C GLN A 285 5.66 4.17 11.90
N HIS A 286 5.28 5.22 12.63
CA HIS A 286 5.65 5.38 14.03
C HIS A 286 5.21 4.18 14.87
N PHE A 287 3.94 3.77 14.74
CA PHE A 287 3.42 2.64 15.50
C PHE A 287 4.03 1.30 15.05
N ILE A 288 4.33 1.14 13.77
CA ILE A 288 5.04 -0.06 13.28
C ILE A 288 6.42 -0.16 13.91
N GLU A 289 7.19 0.94 13.96
CA GLU A 289 8.55 0.93 14.55
C GLU A 289 8.54 0.73 16.06
N ARG A 290 7.50 1.18 16.75
CA ARG A 290 7.35 0.98 18.19
C ARG A 290 7.04 -0.48 18.57
N GLU A 291 6.29 -1.19 17.76
CA GLU A 291 5.91 -2.59 17.99
C GLU A 291 6.93 -3.58 17.40
N SER A 292 7.94 -3.07 16.68
CA SER A 292 9.03 -3.90 16.18
C SER A 292 10.07 -4.09 17.30
N PRO A 293 10.39 -5.35 17.68
CA PRO A 293 11.37 -5.65 18.75
C PRO A 293 12.80 -5.23 18.37
#